data_dfe2ac3e71c765e0017b8238b7fa04b1
#
_entry.id   dfe2ac3e71c765e0017b8238b7fa04b1
#
_cell.length_a   1.000
_cell.length_b   1.000
_cell.length_c   1.000
_cell.angle_alpha   90.00
_cell.angle_beta   90.00
_cell.angle_gamma   90.00
#
_symmetry.space_group_name_H-M   'P 1'
#
loop_
_entity.id
_entity.type
_entity.pdbx_description
1 polymer ?
#
loop_
_entity_poly.entity_id
_entity_poly.type
_entity_poly.pdbx_seq_one_letter_code
_entity_poly.pdbx_strand_id
1 'polypeptide(L)'
;MKRTRLVAATAASTITLAMALTACASDDTEAPADSEETTSESGEVEPGDLTLWVAGGDTPDELREYLVDTFEAENEGSTLTIEEQDWGDLVTKLTTSLPDAENTPDVVELGNTQAPTFTNAGAFREISPELYEELGGDNLLQSFVEAGSVDGTVYALPYYFGSRYMFYRADIWSDAGIEVPTTLAEFGDAVTELRTDDMSGFALGGQDWRNGISWVFANGGELAVKEGEEWVSTLSDENTIAGLEQWQDVYEGASNVPATERDVAYWDFLNDKAEGGAPDAATIMAPGWARWSIGDLTENDEGEEVRDGMADDSKFDIFALPGVDGGVAPVFAGGSNMAVSAQSQHPELSENLLRIIYSDEYQTMLAENGLGPANTEFNSIMETDKFGEITVETAENSKLTPAAPGWAAVEGASVYEELFQKIAEGGDVTELAAEYDETITPMLNGQAG
;
A
#
# COMPACT_ATOMS: atom_id res chain seq x y z
N MET A 1 26.72 7.88 -58.43
CA MET A 1 26.22 8.20 -59.80
C MET A 1 24.71 8.39 -59.73
N LYS A 2 24.29 9.50 -60.26
CA LYS A 2 22.96 9.94 -60.68
C LYS A 2 21.90 10.22 -59.59
N ARG A 3 21.78 11.52 -59.33
CA ARG A 3 20.64 12.30 -58.83
C ARG A 3 19.45 12.19 -59.83
N THR A 4 18.22 12.24 -59.30
CA THR A 4 17.13 12.93 -60.00
C THR A 4 16.19 13.58 -58.97
N ARG A 5 16.03 14.89 -59.07
CA ARG A 5 15.00 15.73 -58.44
C ARG A 5 13.84 15.88 -59.40
N LEU A 6 12.60 16.02 -58.92
CA LEU A 6 11.50 16.81 -59.51
C LEU A 6 10.53 17.14 -58.36
N VAL A 7 10.37 18.33 -57.90
CA VAL A 7 9.70 19.58 -58.33
C VAL A 7 8.17 19.48 -58.36
N ALA A 8 7.61 20.12 -57.36
CA ALA A 8 6.41 20.90 -57.10
C ALA A 8 5.21 20.88 -58.05
N ALA A 9 3.99 20.94 -57.47
CA ALA A 9 2.92 21.84 -57.93
C ALA A 9 1.89 22.10 -56.80
N THR A 10 1.76 23.35 -56.44
CA THR A 10 0.74 24.06 -55.68
C THR A 10 -0.60 24.09 -56.40
N ALA A 11 -1.72 23.94 -55.72
CA ALA A 11 -3.01 24.48 -56.13
C ALA A 11 -3.78 24.98 -54.90
N ALA A 12 -3.88 26.30 -54.81
CA ALA A 12 -4.79 27.03 -53.96
C ALA A 12 -6.19 27.09 -54.58
N SER A 13 -7.23 26.91 -53.80
CA SER A 13 -8.59 27.27 -54.16
C SER A 13 -9.28 27.96 -52.98
N THR A 14 -9.38 29.26 -53.13
CA THR A 14 -10.23 30.20 -52.41
C THR A 14 -11.69 30.02 -52.87
N ILE A 15 -12.63 29.92 -51.95
CA ILE A 15 -14.05 30.20 -52.19
C ILE A 15 -14.59 31.14 -51.12
N THR A 16 -15.24 32.13 -51.60
CA THR A 16 -15.64 33.44 -51.12
C THR A 16 -16.90 33.38 -50.25
N LEU A 17 -16.93 34.21 -49.29
CA LEU A 17 -17.94 34.82 -48.41
C LEU A 17 -19.21 35.26 -49.15
N ALA A 18 -20.40 35.03 -48.58
CA ALA A 18 -21.60 35.79 -48.85
C ALA A 18 -22.35 36.10 -47.54
N MET A 19 -22.25 37.34 -47.09
CA MET A 19 -23.15 37.98 -46.12
C MET A 19 -24.51 38.29 -46.75
N ALA A 20 -25.56 38.10 -45.98
CA ALA A 20 -26.84 38.78 -46.17
C ALA A 20 -27.36 39.26 -44.82
N LEU A 21 -27.22 40.55 -44.58
CA LEU A 21 -27.91 41.34 -43.57
C LEU A 21 -29.32 41.66 -44.08
N THR A 22 -30.35 41.43 -43.23
CA THR A 22 -31.57 42.24 -43.30
C THR A 22 -32.05 42.52 -41.88
N ALA A 23 -32.06 43.78 -41.53
CA ALA A 23 -32.68 44.39 -40.38
C ALA A 23 -34.10 44.86 -40.69
N CYS A 24 -35.01 44.80 -39.70
CA CYS A 24 -36.05 45.77 -39.33
C CYS A 24 -36.98 45.11 -38.29
N ALA A 25 -36.95 45.53 -37.07
CA ALA A 25 -37.59 46.61 -36.36
C ALA A 25 -39.01 46.30 -35.84
N SER A 26 -39.12 46.37 -34.49
CA SER A 26 -40.21 46.72 -33.59
C SER A 26 -41.51 45.89 -33.59
N ASP A 27 -41.94 45.34 -32.46
CA ASP A 27 -42.71 46.02 -31.42
C ASP A 27 -43.07 45.11 -30.26
N ASP A 28 -43.26 45.67 -29.09
CA ASP A 28 -43.59 45.11 -27.75
C ASP A 28 -44.63 44.03 -27.72
N THR A 29 -44.40 42.98 -26.92
CA THR A 29 -45.41 42.46 -25.96
C THR A 29 -44.73 41.54 -24.93
N GLU A 30 -44.81 41.85 -23.65
CA GLU A 30 -44.49 40.99 -22.50
C GLU A 30 -45.32 39.71 -22.49
N ALA A 31 -44.66 38.56 -22.26
CA ALA A 31 -45.26 37.39 -21.62
C ALA A 31 -44.14 36.46 -21.09
N PRO A 32 -44.40 35.61 -20.06
CA PRO A 32 -43.46 35.35 -18.99
C PRO A 32 -42.43 34.28 -19.34
N ALA A 33 -41.27 34.39 -18.66
CA ALA A 33 -40.21 33.42 -18.66
C ALA A 33 -40.72 32.07 -18.11
N ASP A 34 -40.85 31.08 -18.97
CA ASP A 34 -40.78 29.68 -18.59
C ASP A 34 -39.30 29.40 -18.30
N SER A 35 -38.97 29.25 -17.04
CA SER A 35 -37.76 28.62 -16.61
C SER A 35 -37.94 27.12 -16.92
N GLU A 36 -37.33 26.67 -18.01
CA GLU A 36 -37.03 25.26 -18.17
C GLU A 36 -36.12 24.87 -17.00
N GLU A 37 -36.74 24.23 -15.99
CA GLU A 37 -36.01 23.33 -15.09
C GLU A 37 -35.39 22.27 -15.99
N THR A 38 -34.09 22.35 -16.20
CA THR A 38 -33.28 21.21 -16.60
C THR A 38 -33.37 20.20 -15.46
N THR A 39 -34.37 19.35 -15.51
CA THR A 39 -34.31 18.05 -14.84
C THR A 39 -33.11 17.35 -15.46
N SER A 40 -32.04 17.19 -14.68
CA SER A 40 -31.03 16.19 -14.96
C SER A 40 -31.77 14.85 -14.99
N GLU A 41 -31.99 14.33 -16.19
CA GLU A 41 -32.29 12.91 -16.36
C GLU A 41 -31.11 12.18 -15.72
N SER A 42 -31.37 11.36 -14.70
CA SER A 42 -30.49 10.30 -14.29
C SER A 42 -30.35 9.39 -15.50
N GLY A 43 -29.22 9.54 -16.24
CA GLY A 43 -28.92 8.67 -17.37
C GLY A 43 -28.83 7.24 -16.83
N GLU A 44 -29.57 6.31 -17.43
CA GLU A 44 -29.35 4.88 -17.21
C GLU A 44 -27.89 4.60 -17.61
N VAL A 45 -27.10 4.06 -16.67
CA VAL A 45 -25.73 3.62 -16.95
C VAL A 45 -25.80 2.52 -18.02
N GLU A 46 -25.03 2.66 -19.09
CA GLU A 46 -25.02 1.66 -20.16
C GLU A 46 -24.39 0.36 -19.65
N PRO A 47 -25.04 -0.80 -19.83
CA PRO A 47 -24.47 -2.09 -19.43
C PRO A 47 -23.13 -2.37 -20.14
N GLY A 48 -22.22 -3.02 -19.41
CA GLY A 48 -20.89 -3.39 -19.92
C GLY A 48 -20.23 -4.48 -19.11
N ASP A 49 -19.15 -5.01 -19.65
CA ASP A 49 -18.31 -6.02 -18.99
C ASP A 49 -17.15 -5.29 -18.30
N LEU A 50 -17.13 -5.30 -16.96
CA LEU A 50 -16.13 -4.64 -16.14
C LEU A 50 -15.03 -5.61 -15.72
N THR A 51 -13.79 -5.17 -15.70
CA THR A 51 -12.65 -5.95 -15.20
C THR A 51 -12.01 -5.25 -13.97
N LEU A 52 -11.93 -5.98 -12.86
CA LEU A 52 -11.20 -5.59 -11.66
C LEU A 52 -9.93 -6.43 -11.55
N TRP A 53 -8.77 -5.80 -11.43
CA TRP A 53 -7.54 -6.47 -11.01
C TRP A 53 -7.38 -6.36 -9.50
N VAL A 54 -7.20 -7.51 -8.85
CA VAL A 54 -6.80 -7.62 -7.43
C VAL A 54 -5.39 -8.14 -7.32
N ALA A 55 -4.67 -7.74 -6.29
CA ALA A 55 -3.27 -8.09 -6.10
C ALA A 55 -3.12 -9.27 -5.13
N GLY A 56 -2.47 -10.34 -5.60
CA GLY A 56 -2.28 -11.56 -4.82
C GLY A 56 -3.57 -12.21 -4.36
N GLY A 57 -3.45 -13.13 -3.41
CA GLY A 57 -4.56 -13.82 -2.75
C GLY A 57 -5.07 -13.13 -1.48
N ASP A 58 -4.76 -11.83 -1.28
CA ASP A 58 -5.03 -11.14 -0.02
C ASP A 58 -6.53 -10.88 0.20
N THR A 59 -7.29 -10.65 -0.88
CA THR A 59 -8.74 -10.54 -0.83
C THR A 59 -9.37 -11.95 -0.84
N PRO A 60 -10.02 -12.41 0.26
CA PRO A 60 -10.65 -13.72 0.34
C PRO A 60 -11.71 -13.96 -0.73
N ASP A 61 -11.93 -15.24 -1.07
CA ASP A 61 -12.89 -15.62 -2.11
C ASP A 61 -14.31 -15.13 -1.81
N GLU A 62 -14.75 -15.15 -0.55
CA GLU A 62 -16.08 -14.66 -0.17
C GLU A 62 -16.28 -13.16 -0.42
N LEU A 63 -15.23 -12.34 -0.27
CA LEU A 63 -15.26 -10.92 -0.59
C LEU A 63 -15.32 -10.71 -2.11
N ARG A 64 -14.59 -11.53 -2.87
CA ARG A 64 -14.62 -11.51 -4.34
C ARG A 64 -15.99 -11.91 -4.87
N GLU A 65 -16.59 -12.97 -4.32
CA GLU A 65 -17.95 -13.42 -4.66
C GLU A 65 -18.98 -12.34 -4.36
N TYR A 66 -18.89 -11.69 -3.19
CA TYR A 66 -19.77 -10.58 -2.82
C TYR A 66 -19.69 -9.42 -3.84
N LEU A 67 -18.48 -9.02 -4.27
CA LEU A 67 -18.32 -7.96 -5.25
C LEU A 67 -18.99 -8.31 -6.59
N VAL A 68 -18.80 -9.55 -7.08
CA VAL A 68 -19.42 -10.00 -8.34
C VAL A 68 -20.93 -10.03 -8.23
N ASP A 69 -21.46 -10.69 -7.20
CA ASP A 69 -22.91 -10.88 -7.03
C ASP A 69 -23.63 -9.55 -6.84
N THR A 70 -23.06 -8.65 -6.03
CA THR A 70 -23.66 -7.34 -5.74
C THR A 70 -23.57 -6.42 -6.98
N PHE A 71 -22.43 -6.39 -7.65
CA PHE A 71 -22.25 -5.58 -8.84
C PHE A 71 -23.23 -5.97 -9.96
N GLU A 72 -23.36 -7.26 -10.27
CA GLU A 72 -24.26 -7.76 -11.29
C GLU A 72 -25.76 -7.57 -10.91
N ALA A 73 -26.07 -7.63 -9.63
CA ALA A 73 -27.43 -7.38 -9.14
C ALA A 73 -27.83 -5.89 -9.24
N GLU A 74 -26.90 -4.98 -9.00
CA GLU A 74 -27.17 -3.54 -9.00
C GLU A 74 -27.02 -2.91 -10.39
N ASN A 75 -26.29 -3.57 -11.33
CA ASN A 75 -26.02 -3.09 -12.68
C ASN A 75 -26.59 -4.06 -13.72
N GLU A 76 -27.92 -4.05 -13.92
CA GLU A 76 -28.63 -5.00 -14.79
C GLU A 76 -28.03 -5.10 -16.21
N GLY A 77 -27.62 -6.28 -16.59
CA GLY A 77 -27.01 -6.57 -17.89
C GLY A 77 -25.51 -6.32 -17.98
N SER A 78 -24.87 -5.93 -16.87
CA SER A 78 -23.40 -5.83 -16.75
C SER A 78 -22.82 -7.07 -16.08
N THR A 79 -21.53 -7.32 -16.29
CA THR A 79 -20.78 -8.40 -15.63
C THR A 79 -19.51 -7.84 -14.98
N LEU A 80 -19.06 -8.46 -13.88
CA LEU A 80 -17.78 -8.16 -13.24
C LEU A 80 -16.87 -9.39 -13.30
N THR A 81 -15.70 -9.20 -13.93
CA THR A 81 -14.62 -10.20 -13.91
C THR A 81 -13.51 -9.73 -12.97
N ILE A 82 -13.16 -10.56 -11.98
CA ILE A 82 -12.03 -10.31 -11.08
C ILE A 82 -10.84 -11.14 -11.55
N GLU A 83 -9.71 -10.48 -11.80
CA GLU A 83 -8.46 -11.10 -12.22
C GLU A 83 -7.38 -10.88 -11.18
N GLU A 84 -6.84 -11.98 -10.63
CA GLU A 84 -5.74 -11.92 -9.68
C GLU A 84 -4.41 -11.66 -10.40
N GLN A 85 -3.62 -10.72 -9.86
CA GLN A 85 -2.31 -10.35 -10.34
C GLN A 85 -1.25 -10.66 -9.27
N ASP A 86 -0.16 -11.31 -9.66
CA ASP A 86 0.95 -11.57 -8.74
C ASP A 86 1.65 -10.26 -8.32
N TRP A 87 1.89 -10.08 -7.03
CA TRP A 87 2.53 -8.90 -6.46
C TRP A 87 3.91 -8.60 -7.09
N GLY A 88 4.68 -9.64 -7.40
CA GLY A 88 6.02 -9.49 -7.99
C GLY A 88 6.02 -8.93 -9.40
N ASP A 89 4.96 -9.19 -10.17
CA ASP A 89 4.82 -8.75 -11.56
C ASP A 89 3.91 -7.51 -11.71
N LEU A 90 3.21 -7.10 -10.64
CA LEU A 90 2.12 -6.11 -10.69
C LEU A 90 2.57 -4.78 -11.31
N VAL A 91 3.70 -4.20 -10.86
CA VAL A 91 4.22 -2.93 -11.40
C VAL A 91 4.49 -3.01 -12.90
N THR A 92 5.07 -4.13 -13.37
CA THR A 92 5.35 -4.33 -14.80
C THR A 92 4.06 -4.44 -15.60
N LYS A 93 3.06 -5.16 -15.10
CA LYS A 93 1.77 -5.33 -15.73
C LYS A 93 1.00 -4.00 -15.79
N LEU A 94 0.92 -3.26 -14.68
CA LEU A 94 0.30 -1.94 -14.64
C LEU A 94 0.96 -0.96 -15.62
N THR A 95 2.30 -0.94 -15.65
CA THR A 95 3.06 -0.06 -16.58
C THR A 95 2.72 -0.33 -18.06
N THR A 96 2.44 -1.59 -18.39
CA THR A 96 2.14 -1.97 -19.79
C THR A 96 0.66 -1.88 -20.14
N SER A 97 -0.24 -2.17 -19.20
CA SER A 97 -1.68 -2.28 -19.48
C SER A 97 -2.42 -0.95 -19.28
N LEU A 98 -2.10 -0.14 -18.27
CA LEU A 98 -2.83 1.10 -17.99
C LEU A 98 -2.82 2.13 -19.15
N PRO A 99 -1.74 2.26 -19.96
CA PRO A 99 -1.77 3.14 -21.14
C PRO A 99 -2.56 2.60 -22.33
N ASP A 100 -2.91 1.32 -22.36
CA ASP A 100 -3.53 0.63 -23.50
C ASP A 100 -5.03 0.45 -23.26
N ALA A 101 -5.85 1.26 -23.95
CA ALA A 101 -7.32 1.24 -23.82
C ALA A 101 -7.99 -0.09 -24.19
N GLU A 102 -7.31 -1.00 -24.90
CA GLU A 102 -7.85 -2.33 -25.26
C GLU A 102 -7.55 -3.40 -24.20
N ASN A 103 -6.49 -3.19 -23.38
CA ASN A 103 -6.00 -4.17 -22.41
C ASN A 103 -5.97 -3.62 -20.96
N THR A 104 -6.43 -2.38 -20.75
CA THR A 104 -6.50 -1.81 -19.40
C THR A 104 -7.65 -2.46 -18.64
N PRO A 105 -7.44 -2.88 -17.37
CA PRO A 105 -8.56 -3.16 -16.47
C PRO A 105 -9.30 -1.86 -16.16
N ASP A 106 -10.57 -1.95 -15.79
CA ASP A 106 -11.39 -0.78 -15.45
C ASP A 106 -11.06 -0.26 -14.06
N VAL A 107 -10.91 -1.18 -13.09
CA VAL A 107 -10.52 -0.89 -11.71
C VAL A 107 -9.33 -1.74 -11.33
N VAL A 108 -8.39 -1.17 -10.57
CA VAL A 108 -7.18 -1.86 -10.16
C VAL A 108 -6.92 -1.69 -8.67
N GLU A 109 -6.49 -2.77 -8.06
CA GLU A 109 -5.76 -2.75 -6.79
C GLU A 109 -4.27 -2.61 -7.05
N LEU A 110 -3.61 -1.77 -6.25
CA LEU A 110 -2.16 -1.61 -6.27
C LEU A 110 -1.64 -1.27 -4.88
N GLY A 111 -0.39 -1.63 -4.60
CA GLY A 111 0.22 -1.34 -3.31
C GLY A 111 0.28 0.17 -3.02
N ASN A 112 0.11 0.53 -1.77
CA ASN A 112 0.19 1.92 -1.32
C ASN A 112 1.52 2.60 -1.69
N THR A 113 2.63 1.85 -1.72
CA THR A 113 3.95 2.35 -2.14
C THR A 113 4.04 2.59 -3.65
N GLN A 114 3.18 1.94 -4.43
CA GLN A 114 3.14 2.03 -5.90
C GLN A 114 2.17 3.13 -6.38
N ALA A 115 1.13 3.41 -5.59
CA ALA A 115 0.08 4.37 -5.93
C ALA A 115 0.64 5.74 -6.37
N PRO A 116 1.61 6.35 -5.69
CA PRO A 116 2.15 7.66 -6.10
C PRO A 116 2.73 7.66 -7.52
N THR A 117 3.42 6.59 -7.92
CA THR A 117 4.05 6.49 -9.24
C THR A 117 3.01 6.53 -10.35
N PHE A 118 1.97 5.71 -10.25
CA PHE A 118 0.94 5.64 -11.29
C PHE A 118 -0.01 6.84 -11.26
N THR A 119 -0.31 7.37 -10.07
CA THR A 119 -1.11 8.58 -9.92
C THR A 119 -0.41 9.79 -10.57
N ASN A 120 0.87 10.00 -10.30
CA ASN A 120 1.65 11.07 -10.92
C ASN A 120 1.82 10.89 -12.44
N ALA A 121 1.81 9.65 -12.93
CA ALA A 121 1.84 9.35 -14.36
C ALA A 121 0.50 9.62 -15.08
N GLY A 122 -0.57 9.97 -14.34
CA GLY A 122 -1.90 10.21 -14.90
C GLY A 122 -2.59 8.93 -15.37
N ALA A 123 -2.26 7.80 -14.73
CA ALA A 123 -2.80 6.50 -15.08
C ALA A 123 -4.25 6.27 -14.61
N PHE A 124 -4.72 7.10 -13.68
CA PHE A 124 -6.02 6.96 -13.04
C PHE A 124 -6.95 8.13 -13.31
N ARG A 125 -8.24 7.91 -13.19
CA ARG A 125 -9.28 8.93 -13.24
C ARG A 125 -9.33 9.67 -11.89
N GLU A 126 -9.64 10.96 -11.99
CA GLU A 126 -9.94 11.77 -10.79
C GLU A 126 -11.20 11.23 -10.08
N ILE A 127 -11.12 11.11 -8.77
CA ILE A 127 -12.28 10.91 -7.90
C ILE A 127 -12.85 12.29 -7.59
N SER A 128 -14.07 12.55 -8.04
CA SER A 128 -14.68 13.86 -7.79
C SER A 128 -14.83 14.12 -6.28
N PRO A 129 -14.81 15.39 -5.83
CA PRO A 129 -15.03 15.70 -4.42
C PRO A 129 -16.37 15.14 -3.89
N GLU A 130 -17.42 15.13 -4.73
CA GLU A 130 -18.72 14.58 -4.38
C GLU A 130 -18.67 13.07 -4.19
N LEU A 131 -17.98 12.35 -5.08
CA LEU A 131 -17.78 10.91 -4.96
C LEU A 131 -16.87 10.57 -3.77
N TYR A 132 -15.80 11.35 -3.54
CA TYR A 132 -14.92 11.18 -2.40
C TYR A 132 -15.69 11.23 -1.06
N GLU A 133 -16.53 12.23 -0.88
CA GLU A 133 -17.39 12.36 0.30
C GLU A 133 -18.39 11.20 0.42
N GLU A 134 -18.98 10.77 -0.69
CA GLU A 134 -19.90 9.62 -0.75
C GLU A 134 -19.23 8.32 -0.32
N LEU A 135 -17.95 8.11 -0.69
CA LEU A 135 -17.20 6.90 -0.42
C LEU A 135 -16.54 6.87 0.99
N GLY A 136 -16.77 7.89 1.82
CA GLY A 136 -16.30 7.94 3.21
C GLY A 136 -15.49 9.20 3.56
N GLY A 137 -15.02 9.95 2.58
CA GLY A 137 -14.39 11.26 2.79
C GLY A 137 -13.27 11.25 3.81
N ASP A 138 -13.36 12.13 4.80
CA ASP A 138 -12.36 12.26 5.88
C ASP A 138 -12.27 11.04 6.82
N ASN A 139 -13.25 10.11 6.76
CA ASN A 139 -13.21 8.86 7.52
C ASN A 139 -12.34 7.78 6.85
N LEU A 140 -11.93 8.00 5.61
CA LEU A 140 -10.96 7.11 4.95
C LEU A 140 -9.56 7.28 5.56
N LEU A 141 -8.73 6.24 5.47
CA LEU A 141 -7.35 6.25 5.97
C LEU A 141 -6.51 7.29 5.23
N GLN A 142 -6.34 8.47 5.83
CA GLN A 142 -5.83 9.67 5.17
C GLN A 142 -4.41 9.54 4.60
N SER A 143 -3.53 8.76 5.25
CA SER A 143 -2.18 8.50 4.72
C SER A 143 -2.22 7.80 3.36
N PHE A 144 -3.16 6.89 3.14
CA PHE A 144 -3.36 6.21 1.85
C PHE A 144 -4.05 7.11 0.82
N VAL A 145 -4.97 7.98 1.27
CA VAL A 145 -5.56 9.03 0.40
C VAL A 145 -4.46 9.97 -0.10
N GLU A 146 -3.53 10.38 0.79
CA GLU A 146 -2.39 11.21 0.41
C GLU A 146 -1.50 10.50 -0.63
N ALA A 147 -1.19 9.21 -0.44
CA ALA A 147 -0.42 8.41 -1.39
C ALA A 147 -1.11 8.31 -2.77
N GLY A 148 -2.44 8.28 -2.79
CA GLY A 148 -3.27 8.24 -4.00
C GLY A 148 -3.59 9.61 -4.60
N SER A 149 -2.99 10.70 -4.12
CA SER A 149 -3.32 12.08 -4.51
C SER A 149 -2.15 12.82 -5.16
N VAL A 150 -2.47 13.75 -6.06
CA VAL A 150 -1.50 14.69 -6.65
C VAL A 150 -2.05 16.10 -6.54
N ASP A 151 -1.29 17.01 -5.93
CA ASP A 151 -1.64 18.42 -5.75
C ASP A 151 -3.04 18.63 -5.14
N GLY A 152 -3.46 17.73 -4.23
CA GLY A 152 -4.73 17.76 -3.53
C GLY A 152 -5.91 17.18 -4.31
N THR A 153 -5.69 16.64 -5.51
CA THR A 153 -6.68 15.88 -6.28
C THR A 153 -6.51 14.39 -6.02
N VAL A 154 -7.59 13.72 -5.66
CA VAL A 154 -7.61 12.27 -5.33
C VAL A 154 -7.81 11.45 -6.60
N TYR A 155 -7.02 10.39 -6.77
CA TYR A 155 -7.09 9.45 -7.91
C TYR A 155 -7.16 8.00 -7.48
N ALA A 156 -6.62 7.67 -6.30
CA ALA A 156 -6.69 6.34 -5.73
C ALA A 156 -7.07 6.42 -4.26
N LEU A 157 -7.92 5.53 -3.81
CA LEU A 157 -8.46 5.48 -2.45
C LEU A 157 -7.90 4.27 -1.70
N PRO A 158 -7.79 4.31 -0.35
CA PRO A 158 -7.40 3.13 0.42
C PRO A 158 -8.35 1.97 0.14
N TYR A 159 -7.83 0.76 0.02
CA TYR A 159 -8.65 -0.45 -0.11
C TYR A 159 -8.72 -1.20 1.21
N TYR A 160 -7.60 -1.68 1.67
CA TYR A 160 -7.44 -2.21 3.02
C TYR A 160 -6.05 -1.86 3.55
N PHE A 161 -5.90 -1.89 4.86
CA PHE A 161 -4.59 -1.79 5.49
C PHE A 161 -4.24 -3.06 6.25
N GLY A 162 -2.94 -3.33 6.31
CA GLY A 162 -2.34 -4.26 7.24
C GLY A 162 -1.34 -3.51 8.11
N SER A 163 -1.02 -4.02 9.27
CA SER A 163 0.00 -3.45 10.12
C SER A 163 1.05 -4.47 10.49
N ARG A 164 2.23 -3.99 10.89
CA ARG A 164 3.33 -4.82 11.35
C ARG A 164 3.49 -4.63 12.84
N TYR A 165 3.66 -5.74 13.55
CA TYR A 165 3.91 -5.74 14.99
C TYR A 165 4.78 -6.93 15.38
N MET A 166 5.18 -6.99 16.62
CA MET A 166 6.03 -8.05 17.14
C MET A 166 5.22 -9.27 17.48
N PHE A 167 5.64 -10.42 16.97
CA PHE A 167 5.24 -11.75 17.41
C PHE A 167 6.39 -12.35 18.19
N TYR A 168 6.11 -12.98 19.33
CA TYR A 168 7.18 -13.51 20.17
C TYR A 168 6.80 -14.80 20.90
N ARG A 169 7.81 -15.51 21.33
CA ARG A 169 7.70 -16.70 22.17
C ARG A 169 7.60 -16.29 23.63
N ALA A 170 6.37 -16.16 24.12
CA ALA A 170 6.07 -15.74 25.49
C ALA A 170 6.69 -16.68 26.53
N ASP A 171 6.74 -17.99 26.26
CA ASP A 171 7.40 -18.97 27.09
C ASP A 171 8.92 -18.72 27.22
N ILE A 172 9.61 -18.46 26.10
CA ILE A 172 11.05 -18.18 26.07
C ILE A 172 11.37 -16.87 26.81
N TRP A 173 10.59 -15.81 26.56
CA TRP A 173 10.76 -14.53 27.25
C TRP A 173 10.55 -14.66 28.75
N SER A 174 9.49 -15.40 29.16
CA SER A 174 9.18 -15.69 30.56
C SER A 174 10.27 -16.52 31.26
N ASP A 175 10.79 -17.54 30.58
CA ASP A 175 11.87 -18.38 31.12
C ASP A 175 13.18 -17.61 31.32
N ALA A 176 13.44 -16.60 30.48
CA ALA A 176 14.56 -15.66 30.66
C ALA A 176 14.26 -14.58 31.68
N GLY A 177 13.02 -14.43 32.16
CA GLY A 177 12.62 -13.41 33.13
C GLY A 177 12.54 -12.00 32.48
N ILE A 178 12.34 -11.92 31.17
CA ILE A 178 12.24 -10.68 30.39
C ILE A 178 10.77 -10.32 30.26
N GLU A 179 10.42 -9.09 30.61
CA GLU A 179 9.08 -8.51 30.42
C GLU A 179 9.00 -7.83 29.04
N VAL A 180 7.78 -7.64 28.51
CA VAL A 180 7.56 -6.88 27.27
C VAL A 180 8.11 -5.46 27.42
N PRO A 181 9.01 -5.01 26.52
CA PRO A 181 9.69 -3.72 26.63
C PRO A 181 8.74 -2.56 26.42
N THR A 182 9.02 -1.43 27.05
CA THR A 182 8.23 -0.20 26.94
C THR A 182 8.92 0.88 26.10
N THR A 183 10.21 0.69 25.78
CA THR A 183 10.99 1.59 24.92
C THR A 183 11.75 0.80 23.88
N LEU A 184 12.10 1.45 22.78
CA LEU A 184 12.86 0.84 21.68
C LEU A 184 14.26 0.38 22.12
N ALA A 185 14.88 1.09 23.08
CA ALA A 185 16.16 0.68 23.65
C ALA A 185 16.02 -0.59 24.51
N GLU A 186 14.99 -0.68 25.37
CA GLU A 186 14.69 -1.89 26.13
C GLU A 186 14.40 -3.08 25.24
N PHE A 187 13.74 -2.85 24.07
CA PHE A 187 13.53 -3.90 23.08
C PHE A 187 14.86 -4.44 22.52
N GLY A 188 15.77 -3.56 22.10
CA GLY A 188 17.10 -3.96 21.62
C GLY A 188 17.90 -4.77 22.64
N ASP A 189 17.89 -4.33 23.90
CA ASP A 189 18.54 -5.03 25.01
C ASP A 189 17.92 -6.42 25.23
N ALA A 190 16.59 -6.51 25.28
CA ALA A 190 15.85 -7.76 25.50
C ALA A 190 16.14 -8.81 24.42
N VAL A 191 16.04 -8.43 23.16
CA VAL A 191 16.27 -9.38 22.06
C VAL A 191 17.75 -9.76 21.91
N THR A 192 18.66 -8.89 22.30
CA THR A 192 20.09 -9.21 22.37
C THR A 192 20.40 -10.24 23.47
N GLU A 193 19.74 -10.13 24.63
CA GLU A 193 19.89 -11.10 25.72
C GLU A 193 19.33 -12.48 25.35
N LEU A 194 18.28 -12.54 24.54
CA LEU A 194 17.62 -13.79 24.12
C LEU A 194 18.40 -14.54 23.04
N ARG A 195 19.33 -13.89 22.33
CA ARG A 195 20.09 -14.53 21.27
C ARG A 195 20.98 -15.65 21.79
N THR A 196 21.02 -16.74 21.05
CA THR A 196 21.99 -17.84 21.21
C THR A 196 22.65 -18.17 19.88
N ASP A 197 23.60 -19.09 19.86
CA ASP A 197 24.23 -19.57 18.61
C ASP A 197 23.23 -20.22 17.65
N ASP A 198 22.15 -20.79 18.15
CA ASP A 198 21.15 -21.56 17.39
C ASP A 198 19.80 -20.86 17.24
N MET A 199 19.61 -19.70 17.88
CA MET A 199 18.33 -18.98 17.88
C MET A 199 18.56 -17.47 17.88
N SER A 200 17.93 -16.77 16.95
CA SER A 200 17.86 -15.30 16.99
C SER A 200 17.01 -14.84 18.17
N GLY A 201 17.44 -13.81 18.88
CA GLY A 201 16.56 -13.11 19.80
C GLY A 201 15.47 -12.35 19.02
N PHE A 202 15.87 -11.77 17.90
CA PHE A 202 14.98 -11.18 16.90
C PHE A 202 15.46 -11.59 15.50
N ALA A 203 14.64 -12.31 14.72
CA ALA A 203 14.99 -12.67 13.36
C ALA A 203 14.73 -11.47 12.44
N LEU A 204 15.81 -10.95 11.89
CA LEU A 204 15.81 -9.79 11.02
C LEU A 204 16.79 -10.03 9.88
N GLY A 205 16.34 -9.99 8.63
CA GLY A 205 17.19 -10.11 7.46
C GLY A 205 17.93 -8.81 7.17
N GLY A 206 19.17 -8.90 6.68
CA GLY A 206 19.93 -7.69 6.37
C GLY A 206 19.40 -6.90 5.18
N GLN A 207 18.52 -7.45 4.36
CA GLN A 207 17.83 -6.75 3.28
C GLN A 207 16.36 -6.43 3.62
N ASP A 208 15.91 -6.69 4.84
CA ASP A 208 14.54 -6.43 5.30
C ASP A 208 14.34 -4.94 5.65
N TRP A 209 14.38 -4.10 4.63
CA TRP A 209 14.22 -2.67 4.78
C TRP A 209 12.81 -2.27 5.22
N ARG A 210 11.77 -3.04 4.85
CA ARG A 210 10.37 -2.72 5.21
C ARG A 210 10.14 -2.78 6.72
N ASN A 211 10.73 -3.75 7.40
CA ASN A 211 10.77 -3.74 8.86
C ASN A 211 11.75 -2.66 9.35
N GLY A 212 12.93 -2.56 8.73
CA GLY A 212 14.01 -1.66 9.16
C GLY A 212 13.64 -0.18 9.19
N ILE A 213 12.87 0.33 8.23
CA ILE A 213 12.45 1.74 8.21
C ILE A 213 11.56 2.11 9.40
N SER A 214 10.97 1.14 10.10
CA SER A 214 10.24 1.41 11.34
C SER A 214 11.15 1.99 12.44
N TRP A 215 12.43 1.63 12.48
CA TRP A 215 13.42 2.28 13.37
C TRP A 215 13.69 3.72 12.99
N VAL A 216 13.75 4.02 11.69
CA VAL A 216 13.86 5.39 11.18
C VAL A 216 12.66 6.21 11.64
N PHE A 217 11.46 5.70 11.41
CA PHE A 217 10.23 6.39 11.79
C PHE A 217 10.09 6.57 13.32
N ALA A 218 10.47 5.55 14.10
CA ALA A 218 10.47 5.60 15.57
C ALA A 218 11.38 6.70 16.12
N ASN A 219 12.49 6.98 15.45
CA ASN A 219 13.42 8.06 15.78
C ASN A 219 13.00 9.43 15.22
N GLY A 220 11.85 9.53 14.56
CA GLY A 220 11.36 10.77 13.95
C GLY A 220 12.05 11.13 12.64
N GLY A 221 12.75 10.17 12.02
CA GLY A 221 13.35 10.30 10.70
C GLY A 221 12.31 10.14 9.59
N GLU A 222 12.71 10.56 8.39
CA GLU A 222 11.95 10.43 7.14
C GLU A 222 12.87 9.85 6.07
N LEU A 223 12.30 9.14 5.09
CA LEU A 223 13.09 8.60 3.98
C LEU A 223 13.35 9.67 2.91
N ALA A 224 12.40 10.56 2.70
CA ALA A 224 12.51 11.72 1.83
C ALA A 224 11.46 12.76 2.19
N VAL A 225 11.71 13.99 1.83
CA VAL A 225 10.79 15.13 1.99
C VAL A 225 10.60 15.87 0.68
N LYS A 226 9.47 16.56 0.52
CA LYS A 226 9.22 17.41 -0.64
C LYS A 226 9.72 18.83 -0.36
N GLU A 227 10.75 19.29 -1.06
CA GLU A 227 11.28 20.65 -1.01
C GLU A 227 10.84 21.43 -2.25
N GLY A 228 9.79 22.23 -2.10
CA GLY A 228 9.17 22.90 -3.25
C GLY A 228 8.47 21.91 -4.17
N GLU A 229 8.96 21.73 -5.40
CA GLU A 229 8.44 20.75 -6.36
C GLU A 229 9.31 19.49 -6.47
N GLU A 230 10.43 19.42 -5.76
CA GLU A 230 11.38 18.32 -5.82
C GLU A 230 11.32 17.46 -4.56
N TRP A 231 11.46 16.16 -4.72
CA TRP A 231 11.68 15.22 -3.63
C TRP A 231 13.17 15.11 -3.32
N VAL A 232 13.53 15.16 -2.05
CA VAL A 232 14.91 15.05 -1.57
C VAL A 232 14.99 13.91 -0.57
N SER A 233 15.87 12.96 -0.80
CA SER A 233 16.18 11.90 0.17
C SER A 233 16.80 12.50 1.42
N THR A 234 16.43 12.01 2.60
CA THR A 234 16.82 12.53 3.91
C THR A 234 17.49 11.46 4.78
N LEU A 235 18.18 10.52 4.14
CA LEU A 235 18.88 9.46 4.87
C LEU A 235 20.03 10.02 5.74
N SER A 236 20.63 11.12 5.34
CA SER A 236 21.69 11.82 6.09
C SER A 236 21.18 12.69 7.24
N ASP A 237 19.88 12.80 7.46
CA ASP A 237 19.33 13.57 8.57
C ASP A 237 19.64 12.89 9.91
N GLU A 238 19.88 13.66 10.95
CA GLU A 238 20.29 13.19 12.28
C GLU A 238 19.35 12.11 12.83
N ASN A 239 18.03 12.30 12.71
CA ASN A 239 17.05 11.34 13.19
C ASN A 239 17.04 10.04 12.37
N THR A 240 17.21 10.14 11.05
CA THR A 240 17.29 8.99 10.16
C THR A 240 18.55 8.17 10.43
N ILE A 241 19.70 8.83 10.58
CA ILE A 241 20.96 8.18 10.97
C ILE A 241 20.78 7.46 12.33
N ALA A 242 20.21 8.13 13.32
CA ALA A 242 19.98 7.51 14.64
C ALA A 242 19.11 6.24 14.55
N GLY A 243 18.07 6.26 13.72
CA GLY A 243 17.24 5.08 13.48
C GLY A 243 17.99 3.94 12.77
N LEU A 244 18.79 4.26 11.76
CA LEU A 244 19.61 3.28 11.03
C LEU A 244 20.72 2.68 11.90
N GLU A 245 21.38 3.50 12.74
CA GLU A 245 22.39 3.02 13.70
C GLU A 245 21.76 2.08 14.74
N GLN A 246 20.60 2.44 15.26
CA GLN A 246 19.87 1.61 16.22
C GLN A 246 19.40 0.29 15.59
N TRP A 247 18.95 0.32 14.33
CA TRP A 247 18.64 -0.91 13.57
C TRP A 247 19.88 -1.79 13.38
N GLN A 248 21.03 -1.19 13.03
CA GLN A 248 22.32 -1.91 12.90
C GLN A 248 22.69 -2.63 14.22
N ASP A 249 22.61 -1.92 15.36
CA ASP A 249 22.91 -2.48 16.67
C ASP A 249 21.99 -3.68 16.98
N VAL A 250 20.69 -3.58 16.68
CA VAL A 250 19.73 -4.67 16.88
C VAL A 250 20.03 -5.85 15.96
N TYR A 251 20.33 -5.59 14.67
CA TYR A 251 20.70 -6.64 13.72
C TYR A 251 21.95 -7.38 14.21
N GLU A 252 23.03 -6.66 14.51
CA GLU A 252 24.30 -7.25 14.97
C GLU A 252 24.14 -7.99 16.31
N GLY A 253 23.35 -7.45 17.23
CA GLY A 253 23.16 -7.99 18.58
C GLY A 253 22.21 -9.19 18.63
N ALA A 254 21.14 -9.20 17.85
CA ALA A 254 20.01 -10.10 18.05
C ALA A 254 19.75 -11.09 16.90
N SER A 255 20.17 -10.81 15.67
CA SER A 255 19.84 -11.66 14.51
C SER A 255 20.95 -12.67 14.18
N ASN A 256 20.53 -13.90 13.82
CA ASN A 256 21.36 -14.92 13.18
C ASN A 256 21.06 -15.05 11.67
N VAL A 257 20.12 -14.24 11.16
CA VAL A 257 19.75 -14.25 9.74
C VAL A 257 20.83 -13.57 8.91
N PRO A 258 21.24 -14.12 7.78
CA PRO A 258 22.29 -13.53 6.94
C PRO A 258 21.95 -12.12 6.44
N ALA A 259 22.98 -11.28 6.25
CA ALA A 259 22.83 -9.94 5.69
C ALA A 259 22.24 -9.92 4.26
N THR A 260 22.35 -11.02 3.53
CA THR A 260 21.82 -11.17 2.17
C THR A 260 20.37 -11.61 2.09
N GLU A 261 19.73 -11.91 3.24
CA GLU A 261 18.35 -12.34 3.27
C GLU A 261 17.40 -11.13 3.23
N ARG A 262 16.35 -11.30 2.43
CA ARG A 262 15.28 -10.31 2.24
C ARG A 262 14.18 -10.46 3.28
N ASP A 263 13.15 -9.64 3.14
CA ASP A 263 11.84 -9.79 3.78
C ASP A 263 11.19 -11.09 3.26
N VAL A 264 11.53 -12.20 3.88
CA VAL A 264 10.98 -13.52 3.60
C VAL A 264 10.25 -14.06 4.82
N ALA A 265 9.51 -15.13 4.63
CA ALA A 265 8.63 -15.77 5.58
C ALA A 265 9.30 -16.22 6.90
N TYR A 266 9.74 -15.26 7.72
CA TYR A 266 10.33 -15.59 9.04
C TYR A 266 9.30 -16.00 10.09
N TRP A 267 8.00 -15.91 9.80
CA TRP A 267 6.95 -16.25 10.76
C TRP A 267 7.01 -17.69 11.24
N ASP A 268 7.44 -18.64 10.42
CA ASP A 268 7.67 -20.02 10.82
C ASP A 268 8.85 -20.20 11.79
N PHE A 269 9.76 -19.22 11.92
CA PHE A 269 10.90 -19.25 12.84
C PHE A 269 10.49 -19.28 14.32
N LEU A 270 9.28 -18.81 14.64
CA LEU A 270 8.74 -18.91 16.01
C LEU A 270 8.24 -20.32 16.34
N ASN A 271 8.00 -21.16 15.33
CA ASN A 271 7.47 -22.49 15.52
C ASN A 271 8.56 -23.44 16.08
N ASP A 272 8.18 -24.36 16.93
CA ASP A 272 9.08 -25.42 17.33
C ASP A 272 9.50 -26.27 16.13
N LYS A 273 10.77 -26.61 16.08
CA LYS A 273 11.28 -27.54 15.06
C LYS A 273 10.73 -28.93 15.29
N ALA A 274 10.69 -29.72 14.23
CA ALA A 274 10.28 -31.12 14.30
C ALA A 274 11.03 -31.87 15.43
N GLU A 275 10.34 -32.83 16.05
CA GLU A 275 10.87 -33.64 17.17
C GLU A 275 11.15 -32.87 18.48
N GLY A 276 10.52 -31.68 18.65
CA GLY A 276 10.65 -30.84 19.86
C GLY A 276 11.94 -30.04 19.91
N GLY A 277 12.52 -29.72 18.77
CA GLY A 277 13.66 -28.78 18.68
C GLY A 277 13.23 -27.34 18.97
N ALA A 278 14.15 -26.53 19.50
CA ALA A 278 13.93 -25.11 19.73
C ALA A 278 13.61 -24.34 18.44
N PRO A 279 12.84 -23.23 18.50
CA PRO A 279 12.57 -22.38 17.34
C PRO A 279 13.85 -21.69 16.83
N ASP A 280 13.78 -21.12 15.62
CA ASP A 280 14.87 -20.37 15.03
C ASP A 280 14.96 -18.94 15.56
N ALA A 281 13.84 -18.42 16.10
CA ALA A 281 13.78 -17.10 16.71
C ALA A 281 12.88 -17.04 17.96
N ALA A 282 13.20 -16.13 18.86
CA ALA A 282 12.34 -15.77 19.99
C ALA A 282 11.35 -14.67 19.64
N THR A 283 11.65 -13.84 18.64
CA THR A 283 10.84 -12.69 18.21
C THR A 283 10.99 -12.47 16.71
N ILE A 284 9.91 -12.03 16.07
CA ILE A 284 9.88 -11.54 14.68
C ILE A 284 9.01 -10.29 14.59
N MET A 285 9.22 -9.47 13.57
CA MET A 285 8.28 -8.44 13.14
C MET A 285 7.65 -8.88 11.82
N ALA A 286 6.33 -8.93 11.76
CA ALA A 286 5.62 -9.43 10.60
C ALA A 286 4.24 -8.75 10.44
N PRO A 287 3.63 -8.80 9.24
CA PRO A 287 2.25 -8.41 9.05
C PRO A 287 1.28 -9.27 9.88
N GLY A 288 0.15 -8.70 10.27
CA GLY A 288 -0.83 -9.35 11.14
C GLY A 288 -1.32 -10.73 10.65
N TRP A 289 -1.43 -10.93 9.33
CA TRP A 289 -1.82 -12.21 8.74
C TRP A 289 -0.80 -13.35 8.96
N ALA A 290 0.46 -13.03 9.31
CA ALA A 290 1.48 -14.04 9.63
C ALA A 290 1.07 -14.96 10.78
N ARG A 291 0.15 -14.53 11.66
CA ARG A 291 -0.40 -15.33 12.77
C ARG A 291 -0.86 -16.72 12.33
N TRP A 292 -1.45 -16.83 11.13
CA TRP A 292 -1.99 -18.09 10.62
C TRP A 292 -0.92 -19.10 10.21
N SER A 293 0.33 -18.68 10.13
CA SER A 293 1.50 -19.53 9.91
C SER A 293 2.29 -19.83 11.20
N ILE A 294 1.83 -19.30 12.34
CA ILE A 294 2.45 -19.47 13.65
C ILE A 294 1.51 -20.26 14.57
N GLY A 295 2.08 -21.13 15.38
CA GLY A 295 1.33 -21.93 16.35
C GLY A 295 1.65 -23.41 16.30
N ASP A 296 0.92 -24.19 17.07
CA ASP A 296 1.03 -25.63 17.07
C ASP A 296 0.27 -26.24 15.88
N LEU A 297 0.71 -27.42 15.42
CA LEU A 297 0.03 -28.12 14.33
C LEU A 297 -1.29 -28.73 14.82
N THR A 298 -2.34 -28.51 14.06
CA THR A 298 -3.69 -29.05 14.26
C THR A 298 -4.28 -29.54 12.95
N GLU A 299 -5.39 -30.29 12.97
CA GLU A 299 -6.14 -30.65 11.77
C GLU A 299 -7.32 -29.69 11.59
N ASN A 300 -7.49 -29.15 10.38
CA ASN A 300 -8.68 -28.39 10.02
C ASN A 300 -9.89 -29.32 9.73
N ASP A 301 -11.04 -28.75 9.44
CA ASP A 301 -12.28 -29.50 9.15
C ASP A 301 -12.17 -30.39 7.89
N GLU A 302 -11.20 -30.12 7.01
CA GLU A 302 -10.92 -30.90 5.80
C GLU A 302 -9.91 -32.05 6.05
N GLY A 303 -9.33 -32.11 7.27
CA GLY A 303 -8.35 -33.11 7.68
C GLY A 303 -6.93 -32.76 7.22
N GLU A 304 -6.67 -31.50 6.91
CA GLU A 304 -5.36 -31.00 6.55
C GLU A 304 -4.63 -30.50 7.81
N GLU A 305 -3.32 -30.70 7.83
CA GLU A 305 -2.45 -30.22 8.91
C GLU A 305 -2.18 -28.71 8.72
N VAL A 306 -2.63 -27.90 9.66
CA VAL A 306 -2.51 -26.42 9.65
C VAL A 306 -1.96 -25.93 10.99
N ARG A 307 -1.49 -24.67 11.03
CA ARG A 307 -1.17 -23.99 12.30
C ARG A 307 -2.45 -23.47 12.96
N ASP A 308 -2.47 -23.48 14.30
CA ASP A 308 -3.63 -23.05 15.10
C ASP A 308 -3.78 -21.53 15.27
N GLY A 309 -2.92 -20.75 14.60
CA GLY A 309 -2.98 -19.28 14.62
C GLY A 309 -2.66 -18.66 15.98
N MET A 310 -1.71 -19.27 16.71
CA MET A 310 -1.28 -18.81 18.04
C MET A 310 -2.36 -18.97 19.12
N ALA A 311 -3.06 -20.10 19.12
CA ALA A 311 -4.13 -20.37 20.08
C ALA A 311 -3.62 -20.53 21.54
N ASP A 312 -2.34 -20.85 21.75
CA ASP A 312 -1.72 -20.96 23.07
C ASP A 312 -1.03 -19.67 23.48
N ASP A 313 -1.74 -18.79 24.20
CA ASP A 313 -1.23 -17.52 24.72
C ASP A 313 -0.07 -17.66 25.71
N SER A 314 0.12 -18.84 26.31
CA SER A 314 1.26 -19.09 27.20
C SER A 314 2.56 -19.32 26.43
N LYS A 315 2.47 -19.65 25.15
CA LYS A 315 3.59 -19.96 24.28
C LYS A 315 3.90 -18.85 23.29
N PHE A 316 2.87 -18.24 22.71
CA PHE A 316 2.97 -17.18 21.72
C PHE A 316 2.17 -15.95 22.13
N ASP A 317 2.75 -14.77 21.96
CA ASP A 317 2.01 -13.53 22.16
C ASP A 317 2.53 -12.43 21.22
N ILE A 318 1.94 -11.23 21.30
CA ILE A 318 2.19 -10.11 20.43
C ILE A 318 2.35 -8.82 21.23
N PHE A 319 3.08 -7.86 20.67
CA PHE A 319 3.12 -6.48 21.16
C PHE A 319 3.49 -5.51 20.03
N ALA A 320 3.07 -4.25 20.13
CA ALA A 320 3.48 -3.20 19.20
C ALA A 320 4.96 -2.86 19.40
N LEU A 321 5.69 -2.53 18.32
CA LEU A 321 7.06 -2.01 18.45
C LEU A 321 7.01 -0.77 19.35
N PRO A 322 7.75 -0.74 20.47
CA PRO A 322 7.71 0.42 21.36
C PRO A 322 8.45 1.62 20.78
N GLY A 323 7.97 2.82 21.07
CA GLY A 323 8.61 4.07 20.68
C GLY A 323 9.91 4.33 21.45
N VAL A 324 10.73 5.28 20.98
CA VAL A 324 12.00 5.66 21.65
C VAL A 324 11.75 6.12 23.08
N ASP A 325 10.74 6.94 23.31
CA ASP A 325 10.37 7.48 24.62
C ASP A 325 9.17 6.73 25.26
N GLY A 326 8.82 5.56 24.72
CA GLY A 326 7.64 4.77 25.09
C GLY A 326 6.45 5.00 24.15
N GLY A 327 5.33 4.31 24.45
CA GLY A 327 4.18 4.24 23.54
C GLY A 327 4.45 3.35 22.34
N VAL A 328 3.62 3.47 21.29
CA VAL A 328 3.74 2.71 20.04
C VAL A 328 4.59 3.47 19.04
N ALA A 329 5.60 2.80 18.49
CA ALA A 329 6.42 3.36 17.42
C ALA A 329 5.61 3.52 16.12
N PRO A 330 5.87 4.56 15.32
CA PRO A 330 5.46 4.55 13.93
C PRO A 330 6.12 3.38 13.20
N VAL A 331 5.31 2.54 12.55
CA VAL A 331 5.79 1.41 11.75
C VAL A 331 5.44 1.61 10.28
N PHE A 332 6.11 0.88 9.41
CA PHE A 332 5.73 0.86 8.00
C PHE A 332 4.34 0.25 7.81
N ALA A 333 3.43 1.00 7.18
CA ALA A 333 2.10 0.54 6.85
C ALA A 333 2.11 -0.29 5.56
N GLY A 334 1.58 -1.50 5.65
CA GLY A 334 1.23 -2.31 4.49
C GLY A 334 -0.22 -2.09 4.09
N GLY A 335 -0.56 -2.45 2.85
CA GLY A 335 -1.91 -2.38 2.32
C GLY A 335 -1.93 -1.87 0.88
N SER A 336 -3.13 -1.64 0.38
CA SER A 336 -3.34 -1.30 -1.02
C SER A 336 -4.35 -0.19 -1.23
N ASN A 337 -4.32 0.37 -2.42
CA ASN A 337 -5.26 1.37 -2.92
C ASN A 337 -6.08 0.78 -4.08
N MET A 338 -7.29 1.28 -4.25
CA MET A 338 -8.14 1.08 -5.44
C MET A 338 -8.16 2.32 -6.30
N ALA A 339 -8.07 2.14 -7.60
CA ALA A 339 -8.14 3.23 -8.57
C ALA A 339 -8.91 2.84 -9.83
N VAL A 340 -9.58 3.82 -10.45
CA VAL A 340 -10.20 3.65 -11.76
C VAL A 340 -9.21 4.02 -12.84
N SER A 341 -8.98 3.13 -13.80
CA SER A 341 -8.07 3.37 -14.92
C SER A 341 -8.50 4.58 -15.74
N ALA A 342 -7.56 5.45 -16.11
CA ALA A 342 -7.84 6.59 -16.98
C ALA A 342 -8.35 6.17 -18.38
N GLN A 343 -7.99 4.98 -18.82
CA GLN A 343 -8.38 4.40 -20.11
C GLN A 343 -9.63 3.53 -20.06
N SER A 344 -10.24 3.33 -18.87
CA SER A 344 -11.49 2.58 -18.73
C SER A 344 -12.57 3.10 -19.68
N GLN A 345 -13.24 2.16 -20.35
CA GLN A 345 -14.36 2.46 -21.24
C GLN A 345 -15.71 2.50 -20.48
N HIS A 346 -15.69 2.11 -19.20
CA HIS A 346 -16.86 1.99 -18.33
C HIS A 346 -16.74 2.81 -17.04
N PRO A 347 -16.48 4.15 -17.11
CA PRO A 347 -16.21 4.95 -15.92
C PRO A 347 -17.36 4.98 -14.91
N GLU A 348 -18.60 5.04 -15.38
CA GLU A 348 -19.79 5.07 -14.50
C GLU A 348 -19.99 3.73 -13.78
N LEU A 349 -19.77 2.59 -14.48
CA LEU A 349 -19.80 1.26 -13.86
C LEU A 349 -18.62 1.09 -12.87
N SER A 350 -17.44 1.64 -13.18
CA SER A 350 -16.30 1.63 -12.26
C SER A 350 -16.59 2.40 -10.98
N GLU A 351 -17.26 3.56 -11.06
CA GLU A 351 -17.73 4.29 -9.88
C GLU A 351 -18.77 3.50 -9.07
N ASN A 352 -19.68 2.76 -9.75
CA ASN A 352 -20.62 1.89 -9.06
C ASN A 352 -19.90 0.77 -8.30
N LEU A 353 -18.85 0.18 -8.88
CA LEU A 353 -18.02 -0.80 -8.18
C LEU A 353 -17.32 -0.19 -6.96
N LEU A 354 -16.80 1.04 -7.07
CA LEU A 354 -16.25 1.74 -5.91
C LEU A 354 -17.30 1.92 -4.80
N ARG A 355 -18.55 2.28 -5.13
CA ARG A 355 -19.64 2.40 -4.13
C ARG A 355 -19.89 1.08 -3.40
N ILE A 356 -19.76 -0.06 -4.08
CA ILE A 356 -19.88 -1.38 -3.45
C ILE A 356 -18.68 -1.64 -2.53
N ILE A 357 -17.46 -1.38 -3.00
CA ILE A 357 -16.22 -1.57 -2.21
C ILE A 357 -16.22 -0.71 -0.93
N TYR A 358 -16.74 0.52 -1.00
CA TYR A 358 -16.79 1.43 0.15
C TYR A 358 -18.13 1.41 0.89
N SER A 359 -19.03 0.45 0.59
CA SER A 359 -20.27 0.26 1.32
C SER A 359 -20.02 -0.24 2.74
N ASP A 360 -20.91 0.09 3.66
CA ASP A 360 -20.85 -0.37 5.05
C ASP A 360 -20.72 -1.90 5.14
N GLU A 361 -21.40 -2.63 4.25
CA GLU A 361 -21.40 -4.09 4.24
C GLU A 361 -20.04 -4.65 3.84
N TYR A 362 -19.45 -4.14 2.75
CA TYR A 362 -18.14 -4.61 2.33
C TYR A 362 -17.02 -4.21 3.30
N GLN A 363 -17.05 -3.00 3.85
CA GLN A 363 -16.09 -2.54 4.86
C GLN A 363 -16.20 -3.39 6.16
N THR A 364 -17.41 -3.80 6.52
CA THR A 364 -17.63 -4.76 7.61
C THR A 364 -17.00 -6.11 7.30
N MET A 365 -17.21 -6.65 6.09
CA MET A 365 -16.63 -7.92 5.66
C MET A 365 -15.09 -7.87 5.65
N LEU A 366 -14.47 -6.77 5.20
CA LEU A 366 -13.02 -6.58 5.30
C LEU A 366 -12.55 -6.74 6.75
N ALA A 367 -13.17 -6.01 7.67
CA ALA A 367 -12.82 -6.02 9.09
C ALA A 367 -13.01 -7.42 9.73
N GLU A 368 -14.12 -8.10 9.43
CA GLU A 368 -14.41 -9.46 9.92
C GLU A 368 -13.38 -10.50 9.40
N ASN A 369 -12.81 -10.26 8.22
CA ASN A 369 -11.73 -11.09 7.64
C ASN A 369 -10.32 -10.69 8.10
N GLY A 370 -10.20 -9.72 9.02
CA GLY A 370 -8.92 -9.28 9.56
C GLY A 370 -8.12 -8.38 8.63
N LEU A 371 -8.74 -7.87 7.57
CA LEU A 371 -8.23 -6.83 6.69
C LEU A 371 -8.67 -5.47 7.24
N GLY A 372 -7.72 -4.57 7.53
CA GLY A 372 -8.06 -3.26 8.04
C GLY A 372 -8.95 -2.49 7.05
N PRO A 373 -10.15 -2.09 7.42
CA PRO A 373 -11.08 -1.42 6.50
C PRO A 373 -10.54 -0.07 6.05
N ALA A 374 -10.84 0.32 4.82
CA ALA A 374 -10.46 1.62 4.29
C ALA A 374 -11.07 2.78 5.09
N ASN A 375 -12.29 2.60 5.57
CA ASN A 375 -13.02 3.54 6.41
C ASN A 375 -12.79 3.20 7.89
N THR A 376 -12.15 4.11 8.60
CA THR A 376 -11.73 3.94 10.01
C THR A 376 -12.90 3.83 10.99
N GLU A 377 -14.14 4.20 10.60
CA GLU A 377 -15.32 4.00 11.44
C GLU A 377 -15.61 2.51 11.71
N PHE A 378 -15.10 1.61 10.85
CA PHE A 378 -15.24 0.16 10.96
C PHE A 378 -14.13 -0.51 11.78
N ASN A 379 -13.09 0.21 12.21
CA ASN A 379 -11.96 -0.33 12.98
C ASN A 379 -12.42 -1.08 14.23
N SER A 380 -13.48 -0.60 14.90
CA SER A 380 -14.01 -1.24 16.11
C SER A 380 -14.53 -2.67 15.90
N ILE A 381 -14.78 -3.08 14.66
CA ILE A 381 -15.16 -4.46 14.33
C ILE A 381 -13.96 -5.40 14.50
N MET A 382 -12.74 -4.91 14.19
CA MET A 382 -11.51 -5.66 14.37
C MET A 382 -11.12 -5.80 15.85
N GLU A 383 -11.43 -4.84 16.69
CA GLU A 383 -11.04 -4.78 18.11
C GLU A 383 -11.79 -5.81 18.99
N THR A 384 -12.02 -7.00 18.46
CA THR A 384 -12.69 -8.10 19.18
C THR A 384 -11.71 -9.07 19.83
N ASP A 385 -10.45 -9.03 19.43
CA ASP A 385 -9.35 -9.78 20.02
C ASP A 385 -8.04 -8.96 20.04
N LYS A 386 -7.03 -9.47 20.74
CA LYS A 386 -5.74 -8.80 20.85
C LYS A 386 -5.05 -8.52 19.50
N PHE A 387 -5.33 -9.31 18.47
CA PHE A 387 -4.72 -9.13 17.15
C PHE A 387 -5.37 -7.98 16.40
N GLY A 388 -6.68 -7.84 16.48
CA GLY A 388 -7.39 -6.69 15.92
C GLY A 388 -7.06 -5.40 16.65
N GLU A 389 -7.04 -5.41 18.00
CA GLU A 389 -6.66 -4.25 18.82
C GLU A 389 -5.27 -3.73 18.44
N ILE A 390 -4.25 -4.60 18.35
CA ILE A 390 -2.89 -4.19 18.00
C ILE A 390 -2.77 -3.75 16.54
N THR A 391 -3.53 -4.36 15.62
CA THR A 391 -3.53 -3.97 14.21
C THR A 391 -4.04 -2.54 14.05
N VAL A 392 -5.13 -2.18 14.73
CA VAL A 392 -5.67 -0.82 14.72
C VAL A 392 -4.70 0.15 15.39
N GLU A 393 -4.20 -0.17 16.60
CA GLU A 393 -3.27 0.68 17.34
C GLU A 393 -2.00 1.00 16.55
N THR A 394 -1.41 -0.01 15.89
CA THR A 394 -0.21 0.18 15.08
C THR A 394 -0.49 0.91 13.77
N ALA A 395 -1.66 0.70 13.15
CA ALA A 395 -2.05 1.40 11.93
C ALA A 395 -2.25 2.91 12.15
N GLU A 396 -2.86 3.30 13.26
CA GLU A 396 -3.03 4.72 13.65
C GLU A 396 -1.69 5.47 13.80
N ASN A 397 -0.62 4.75 14.14
CA ASN A 397 0.73 5.29 14.28
C ASN A 397 1.63 5.00 13.07
N SER A 398 1.11 4.37 12.01
CA SER A 398 1.92 3.95 10.87
C SER A 398 2.33 5.11 9.96
N LYS A 399 3.43 4.91 9.24
CA LYS A 399 3.89 5.80 8.17
C LYS A 399 4.02 5.03 6.85
N LEU A 400 3.84 5.77 5.76
CA LEU A 400 4.07 5.28 4.42
C LEU A 400 5.46 5.67 3.91
N THR A 401 5.85 5.03 2.82
CA THR A 401 6.97 5.48 2.00
C THR A 401 6.66 6.82 1.32
N PRO A 402 7.68 7.56 0.86
CA PRO A 402 7.47 8.85 0.20
C PRO A 402 6.51 8.76 -0.99
N ALA A 403 5.51 9.64 -1.05
CA ALA A 403 4.57 9.73 -2.17
C ALA A 403 5.22 10.35 -3.44
N ALA A 404 6.44 9.94 -3.73
CA ALA A 404 7.25 10.45 -4.83
C ALA A 404 6.91 9.76 -6.15
N PRO A 405 6.87 10.46 -7.30
CA PRO A 405 6.56 9.87 -8.60
C PRO A 405 7.53 8.77 -9.03
N GLY A 406 8.76 8.80 -8.54
CA GLY A 406 9.79 7.82 -8.86
C GLY A 406 9.97 6.72 -7.81
N TRP A 407 9.13 6.63 -6.78
CA TRP A 407 9.32 5.66 -5.71
C TRP A 407 9.36 4.20 -6.21
N ALA A 408 8.48 3.81 -7.13
CA ALA A 408 8.48 2.45 -7.69
C ALA A 408 9.79 2.11 -8.43
N ALA A 409 10.50 3.10 -8.98
CA ALA A 409 11.83 2.87 -9.56
C ALA A 409 12.88 2.61 -8.49
N VAL A 410 12.80 3.27 -7.33
CA VAL A 410 13.67 3.02 -6.16
C VAL A 410 13.48 1.60 -5.65
N GLU A 411 12.23 1.17 -5.45
CA GLU A 411 11.92 -0.22 -5.06
C GLU A 411 12.37 -1.23 -6.12
N GLY A 412 12.04 -0.99 -7.39
CA GLY A 412 12.38 -1.88 -8.50
C GLY A 412 13.89 -2.05 -8.70
N ALA A 413 14.69 -1.06 -8.30
CA ALA A 413 16.16 -1.15 -8.33
C ALA A 413 16.75 -1.79 -7.05
N SER A 414 15.93 -2.17 -6.08
CA SER A 414 16.36 -2.75 -4.79
C SER A 414 17.35 -1.88 -4.02
N VAL A 415 17.19 -0.55 -4.08
CA VAL A 415 18.14 0.40 -3.51
C VAL A 415 18.19 0.31 -2.00
N TYR A 416 17.02 0.17 -1.35
CA TYR A 416 16.95 0.02 0.11
C TYR A 416 17.43 -1.34 0.58
N GLU A 417 17.18 -2.42 -0.16
CA GLU A 417 17.74 -3.74 0.13
C GLU A 417 19.26 -3.70 0.15
N GLU A 418 19.87 -3.02 -0.84
CA GLU A 418 21.32 -2.88 -0.91
C GLU A 418 21.87 -2.01 0.23
N LEU A 419 21.23 -0.90 0.55
CA LEU A 419 21.60 -0.03 1.67
C LEU A 419 21.58 -0.79 3.00
N PHE A 420 20.46 -1.43 3.33
CA PHE A 420 20.29 -2.16 4.58
C PHE A 420 21.27 -3.34 4.68
N GLN A 421 21.53 -4.05 3.57
CA GLN A 421 22.55 -5.08 3.56
C GLN A 421 23.94 -4.53 3.90
N LYS A 422 24.35 -3.41 3.31
CA LYS A 422 25.66 -2.79 3.60
C LYS A 422 25.77 -2.35 5.06
N ILE A 423 24.68 -1.83 5.62
CA ILE A 423 24.60 -1.49 7.05
C ILE A 423 24.73 -2.77 7.90
N ALA A 424 24.00 -3.84 7.57
CA ALA A 424 24.07 -5.13 8.25
C ALA A 424 25.46 -5.79 8.19
N GLU A 425 26.23 -5.53 7.15
CA GLU A 425 27.62 -5.97 6.99
C GLU A 425 28.62 -5.12 7.79
N GLY A 426 28.15 -4.16 8.62
CA GLY A 426 28.96 -3.29 9.48
C GLY A 426 29.46 -2.03 8.76
N GLY A 427 28.79 -1.58 7.71
CA GLY A 427 29.11 -0.33 7.02
C GLY A 427 28.87 0.90 7.91
N ASP A 428 29.61 1.97 7.67
CA ASP A 428 29.41 3.26 8.35
C ASP A 428 28.09 3.89 7.89
N VAL A 429 27.13 4.01 8.80
CA VAL A 429 25.78 4.48 8.50
C VAL A 429 25.81 5.90 7.93
N THR A 430 26.61 6.80 8.49
CA THR A 430 26.68 8.18 8.03
C THR A 430 27.24 8.28 6.61
N GLU A 431 28.29 7.51 6.29
CA GLU A 431 28.88 7.48 4.95
C GLU A 431 27.89 6.88 3.93
N LEU A 432 27.24 5.76 4.28
CA LEU A 432 26.24 5.11 3.43
C LEU A 432 25.02 6.00 3.20
N ALA A 433 24.48 6.62 4.24
CA ALA A 433 23.34 7.52 4.12
C ALA A 433 23.61 8.65 3.11
N ALA A 434 24.79 9.26 3.16
CA ALA A 434 25.18 10.32 2.23
C ALA A 434 25.33 9.80 0.78
N GLU A 435 25.91 8.58 0.58
CA GLU A 435 26.04 7.95 -0.74
C GLU A 435 24.67 7.66 -1.35
N TYR A 436 23.74 7.15 -0.52
CA TYR A 436 22.41 6.76 -1.00
C TYR A 436 21.47 7.96 -1.19
N ASP A 437 21.63 9.07 -0.47
CA ASP A 437 20.93 10.32 -0.77
C ASP A 437 21.23 10.84 -2.18
N GLU A 438 22.49 10.75 -2.61
CA GLU A 438 22.90 11.13 -3.97
C GLU A 438 22.29 10.21 -5.04
N THR A 439 22.03 8.94 -4.71
CA THR A 439 21.46 7.94 -5.62
C THR A 439 19.92 8.07 -5.67
N ILE A 440 19.26 8.20 -4.51
CA ILE A 440 17.81 8.12 -4.38
C ILE A 440 17.14 9.42 -4.84
N THR A 441 17.70 10.59 -4.49
CA THR A 441 17.10 11.88 -4.84
C THR A 441 16.75 12.04 -6.32
N PRO A 442 17.64 11.77 -7.30
CA PRO A 442 17.26 11.84 -8.71
C PRO A 442 16.21 10.79 -9.11
N MET A 443 16.27 9.58 -8.52
CA MET A 443 15.28 8.54 -8.81
C MET A 443 13.87 8.95 -8.37
N LEU A 444 13.72 9.55 -7.17
CA LEU A 444 12.43 10.03 -6.66
C LEU A 444 11.75 11.03 -7.60
N ASN A 445 12.55 11.78 -8.35
CA ASN A 445 12.07 12.80 -9.31
C ASN A 445 11.96 12.26 -10.76
N GLY A 446 11.99 10.93 -10.95
CA GLY A 446 11.87 10.30 -12.26
C GLY A 446 13.07 10.55 -13.19
N GLN A 447 14.18 11.00 -12.64
CA GLN A 447 15.44 11.15 -13.36
C GLN A 447 16.17 9.80 -13.30
N ALA A 448 16.16 9.06 -14.41
CA ALA A 448 16.86 7.79 -14.48
C ALA A 448 18.35 7.99 -14.16
N GLY A 449 18.86 7.14 -13.26
CA GLY A 449 20.27 7.04 -12.95
C GLY A 449 21.08 6.38 -14.08
#